data_55ee48890ed09a9ee6d0c0295b969557
#
_entry.id   55ee48890ed09a9ee6d0c0295b969557
#
_cell.length_a   1.000
_cell.length_b   1.000
_cell.length_c   1.000
_cell.angle_alpha   90.00
_cell.angle_beta   90.00
_cell.angle_gamma   90.00
#
_symmetry.space_group_name_H-M   'P 1'
#
loop_
_entity.id
_entity.type
_entity.pdbx_description
1 polymer ?
#
loop_
_entity_poly.entity_id
_entity_poly.type
_entity_poly.pdbx_seq_one_letter_code
_entity_poly.pdbx_strand_id
1 'polypeptide(L)'
;MKLERDAPPQGTLRDWIESRAEDGGTAFVFPETGETLDWPALRDSARRIAGSLSGQGAQKGESVAVVMPNGRAAIEALYGTLYGGFRVTMINLAAGLDAIAYALGHSEARFAFVDDSVLDIFNEATRDNPVKRLDPDAMNGPAGDLAPLSPEDHALLMYTSGTTGRPKGVVHSHSSLLAGGWTTSVAHDLSPGDRGLCVLPIYHINGLCVSVMGSLVSGGSLALCPRFSASRFWDQAASSEATWFSVVPTIISHLLHGDSDPSDAVKARLRFGRSASSPLAPDVQTAFETRFGVPIIETMGLTETAAQILSNPLPPGTRKIGSPGIPFGNEAAILDGNLAPLPHGQEGEIAVRGPNLMREYLRNPDATRETFSPDGWLRTGDLGRQDEDGYFFVTGRLKELIIKGGENIAPREVDEALYSHPDIIEAAAFARPCTRYGERVEAAVAIRPGSALSEDDLIALCARKLGAFKCPDRVHFLDELPKGPSGKIQRRKLGEIL
;
A
#
# COMPACT_ATOMS: atom_id res chain seq x y z
N MET A 1 20.39 -3.57 -16.83
CA MET A 1 19.10 -2.91 -17.21
C MET A 1 19.05 -1.52 -16.60
N LYS A 2 18.50 -0.53 -17.31
CA LYS A 2 18.43 0.85 -16.81
C LYS A 2 16.98 1.30 -16.76
N LEU A 3 16.67 2.16 -15.78
CA LEU A 3 15.39 2.84 -15.72
C LEU A 3 15.27 3.82 -16.90
N GLU A 4 14.29 3.60 -17.77
CA GLU A 4 13.88 4.55 -18.80
C GLU A 4 12.65 5.31 -18.29
N ARG A 5 12.61 6.63 -18.49
CA ARG A 5 11.49 7.43 -17.95
C ARG A 5 10.21 7.31 -18.78
N ASP A 6 10.38 7.13 -20.09
CA ASP A 6 9.28 7.18 -21.06
C ASP A 6 8.77 5.79 -21.47
N ALA A 7 9.37 4.73 -20.95
CA ALA A 7 8.99 3.36 -21.28
C ALA A 7 9.04 2.44 -20.06
N PRO A 8 8.03 1.55 -19.87
CA PRO A 8 8.04 0.59 -18.77
C PRO A 8 9.17 -0.43 -18.92
N PRO A 9 9.68 -0.96 -17.79
CA PRO A 9 10.74 -1.95 -17.77
C PRO A 9 10.39 -3.20 -18.60
N GLN A 10 11.35 -3.68 -19.38
CA GLN A 10 11.24 -4.92 -20.13
C GLN A 10 11.87 -6.08 -19.36
N GLY A 11 11.54 -7.32 -19.75
CA GLY A 11 12.10 -8.51 -19.12
C GLY A 11 11.34 -8.97 -17.87
N THR A 12 12.00 -9.78 -17.07
CA THR A 12 11.45 -10.38 -15.85
C THR A 12 12.13 -9.84 -14.61
N LEU A 13 11.56 -10.08 -13.43
CA LEU A 13 12.21 -9.72 -12.16
C LEU A 13 13.56 -10.42 -12.00
N ARG A 14 13.73 -11.66 -12.52
CA ARG A 14 15.03 -12.35 -12.55
C ARG A 14 16.08 -11.54 -13.32
N ASP A 15 15.74 -11.06 -14.52
CA ASP A 15 16.67 -10.27 -15.35
C ASP A 15 17.09 -8.98 -14.66
N TRP A 16 16.16 -8.32 -13.95
CA TRP A 16 16.46 -7.11 -13.18
C TRP A 16 17.31 -7.38 -11.95
N ILE A 17 17.10 -8.50 -11.24
CA ILE A 17 17.95 -8.91 -10.10
C ILE A 17 19.38 -9.20 -10.59
N GLU A 18 19.55 -9.90 -11.72
CA GLU A 18 20.86 -10.15 -12.31
C GLU A 18 21.56 -8.84 -12.68
N SER A 19 20.87 -7.95 -13.36
CA SER A 19 21.43 -6.66 -13.76
C SER A 19 21.83 -5.80 -12.55
N ARG A 20 21.03 -5.79 -11.46
CA ARG A 20 21.41 -5.07 -10.24
C ARG A 20 22.61 -5.67 -9.55
N ALA A 21 22.76 -6.98 -9.58
CA ALA A 21 23.93 -7.65 -9.04
C ALA A 21 25.20 -7.30 -9.82
N GLU A 22 25.10 -7.08 -11.14
CA GLU A 22 26.21 -6.59 -11.97
C GLU A 22 26.55 -5.12 -11.64
N ASP A 23 25.54 -4.27 -11.40
CA ASP A 23 25.73 -2.88 -11.00
C ASP A 23 26.35 -2.77 -9.59
N GLY A 24 26.08 -3.75 -8.70
CA GLY A 24 26.55 -3.77 -7.32
C GLY A 24 25.82 -2.78 -6.41
N GLY A 25 26.42 -2.49 -5.25
CA GLY A 25 25.90 -1.54 -4.27
C GLY A 25 24.89 -2.14 -3.28
N THR A 26 24.48 -1.34 -2.31
CA THR A 26 23.55 -1.74 -1.26
C THR A 26 22.13 -1.89 -1.82
N ALA A 27 21.50 -3.03 -1.56
CA ALA A 27 20.06 -3.27 -1.83
C ALA A 27 19.20 -2.91 -0.62
N PHE A 28 19.56 -3.45 0.55
CA PHE A 28 18.79 -3.26 1.80
C PHE A 28 19.69 -2.88 2.97
N VAL A 29 19.11 -2.08 3.87
CA VAL A 29 19.64 -1.79 5.20
C VAL A 29 18.57 -2.20 6.20
N PHE A 30 18.94 -2.86 7.29
CA PHE A 30 18.03 -3.26 8.36
C PHE A 30 18.37 -2.46 9.63
N PRO A 31 17.70 -1.32 9.89
CA PRO A 31 18.10 -0.39 10.96
C PRO A 31 18.05 -1.01 12.36
N GLU A 32 17.25 -2.05 12.56
CA GLU A 32 17.12 -2.73 13.88
C GLU A 32 18.35 -3.57 14.21
N THR A 33 18.96 -4.21 13.23
CA THR A 33 20.11 -5.10 13.43
C THR A 33 21.44 -4.45 13.01
N GLY A 34 21.38 -3.37 12.24
CA GLY A 34 22.55 -2.74 11.62
C GLY A 34 23.10 -3.51 10.40
N GLU A 35 22.43 -4.59 9.99
CA GLU A 35 22.82 -5.38 8.84
C GLU A 35 22.58 -4.65 7.52
N THR A 36 23.39 -5.01 6.53
CA THR A 36 23.21 -4.60 5.14
C THR A 36 23.22 -5.82 4.22
N LEU A 37 22.49 -5.72 3.12
CA LEU A 37 22.44 -6.72 2.05
C LEU A 37 22.69 -6.00 0.73
N ASP A 38 23.76 -6.35 0.03
CA ASP A 38 24.04 -5.82 -1.31
C ASP A 38 23.32 -6.60 -2.42
N TRP A 39 23.26 -6.03 -3.61
CA TRP A 39 22.58 -6.66 -4.75
C TRP A 39 23.20 -8.00 -5.16
N PRO A 40 24.55 -8.16 -5.19
CA PRO A 40 25.18 -9.46 -5.46
C PRO A 40 24.81 -10.54 -4.46
N ALA A 41 24.85 -10.25 -3.16
CA ALA A 41 24.50 -11.21 -2.11
C ALA A 41 22.99 -11.56 -2.16
N LEU A 42 22.11 -10.59 -2.45
CA LEU A 42 20.69 -10.84 -2.63
C LEU A 42 20.44 -11.78 -3.83
N ARG A 43 21.09 -11.54 -4.98
CA ARG A 43 20.99 -12.44 -6.14
C ARG A 43 21.46 -13.85 -5.79
N ASP A 44 22.60 -13.98 -5.10
CA ASP A 44 23.14 -15.30 -4.75
C ASP A 44 22.22 -16.05 -3.78
N SER A 45 21.61 -15.34 -2.81
CA SER A 45 20.59 -15.90 -1.94
C SER A 45 19.33 -16.30 -2.74
N ALA A 46 18.88 -15.46 -3.68
CA ALA A 46 17.74 -15.75 -4.52
C ALA A 46 17.96 -16.99 -5.40
N ARG A 47 19.15 -17.15 -6.00
CA ARG A 47 19.55 -18.34 -6.77
C ARG A 47 19.54 -19.61 -5.90
N ARG A 48 20.11 -19.54 -4.71
CA ARG A 48 20.17 -20.65 -3.74
C ARG A 48 18.76 -21.11 -3.33
N ILE A 49 17.88 -20.15 -2.99
CA ILE A 49 16.49 -20.44 -2.60
C ILE A 49 15.72 -21.02 -3.78
N ALA A 50 15.81 -20.42 -4.97
CA ALA A 50 15.15 -20.91 -6.18
C ALA A 50 15.58 -22.35 -6.54
N GLY A 51 16.88 -22.63 -6.49
CA GLY A 51 17.41 -23.99 -6.72
C GLY A 51 16.92 -25.00 -5.70
N SER A 52 16.89 -24.63 -4.42
CA SER A 52 16.35 -25.48 -3.36
C SER A 52 14.87 -25.77 -3.51
N LEU A 53 14.04 -24.77 -3.89
CA LEU A 53 12.61 -24.96 -4.17
C LEU A 53 12.40 -25.92 -5.33
N SER A 54 13.12 -25.73 -6.46
CA SER A 54 13.09 -26.65 -7.61
C SER A 54 13.52 -28.06 -7.23
N GLY A 55 14.60 -28.20 -6.46
CA GLY A 55 15.09 -29.49 -5.94
C GLY A 55 14.10 -30.20 -5.01
N GLN A 56 13.20 -29.48 -4.36
CA GLN A 56 12.10 -30.03 -3.57
C GLN A 56 10.83 -30.30 -4.41
N GLY A 57 10.89 -30.11 -5.72
CA GLY A 57 9.82 -30.41 -6.65
C GLY A 57 8.79 -29.29 -6.83
N ALA A 58 9.13 -28.05 -6.45
CA ALA A 58 8.29 -26.91 -6.81
C ALA A 58 8.37 -26.66 -8.32
N GLN A 59 7.22 -26.40 -8.94
CA GLN A 59 7.10 -26.17 -10.37
C GLN A 59 6.91 -24.67 -10.66
N LYS A 60 7.38 -24.21 -11.84
CA LYS A 60 7.13 -22.85 -12.32
C LYS A 60 5.65 -22.48 -12.21
N GLY A 61 5.36 -21.30 -11.66
CA GLY A 61 4.01 -20.77 -11.47
C GLY A 61 3.27 -21.30 -10.23
N GLU A 62 3.80 -22.31 -9.53
CA GLU A 62 3.22 -22.75 -8.25
C GLU A 62 3.37 -21.64 -7.18
N SER A 63 2.39 -21.57 -6.29
CA SER A 63 2.43 -20.66 -5.14
C SER A 63 3.42 -21.13 -4.09
N VAL A 64 4.27 -20.17 -3.64
CA VAL A 64 5.09 -20.30 -2.44
C VAL A 64 4.70 -19.16 -1.50
N ALA A 65 4.21 -19.49 -0.31
CA ALA A 65 3.76 -18.49 0.65
C ALA A 65 4.95 -17.88 1.42
N VAL A 66 4.84 -16.60 1.76
CA VAL A 66 5.73 -15.90 2.69
C VAL A 66 4.89 -15.43 3.87
N VAL A 67 5.11 -16.06 5.03
CA VAL A 67 4.40 -15.86 6.30
C VAL A 67 5.41 -15.31 7.30
N MET A 68 5.90 -14.10 7.03
CA MET A 68 7.02 -13.50 7.75
C MET A 68 6.78 -12.00 7.96
N PRO A 69 7.21 -11.41 9.09
CA PRO A 69 7.30 -9.97 9.25
C PRO A 69 8.39 -9.38 8.33
N ASN A 70 8.43 -8.05 8.24
CA ASN A 70 9.53 -7.38 7.54
C ASN A 70 10.88 -7.76 8.13
N GLY A 71 11.82 -8.11 7.30
CA GLY A 71 13.18 -8.45 7.68
C GLY A 71 13.97 -9.05 6.52
N ARG A 72 15.24 -9.37 6.78
CA ARG A 72 16.15 -9.94 5.79
C ARG A 72 15.62 -11.26 5.22
N ALA A 73 15.23 -12.18 6.08
CA ALA A 73 14.69 -13.48 5.68
C ALA A 73 13.45 -13.36 4.77
N ALA A 74 12.55 -12.42 5.06
CA ALA A 74 11.37 -12.17 4.23
C ALA A 74 11.74 -11.62 2.84
N ILE A 75 12.76 -10.76 2.75
CA ILE A 75 13.28 -10.25 1.48
C ILE A 75 13.95 -11.37 0.67
N GLU A 76 14.77 -12.19 1.31
CA GLU A 76 15.43 -13.31 0.64
C GLU A 76 14.41 -14.36 0.15
N ALA A 77 13.37 -14.68 0.96
CA ALA A 77 12.26 -15.56 0.57
C ALA A 77 11.46 -14.98 -0.61
N LEU A 78 11.13 -13.70 -0.58
CA LEU A 78 10.45 -12.98 -1.66
C LEU A 78 11.24 -13.08 -2.97
N TYR A 79 12.49 -12.63 -2.96
CA TYR A 79 13.31 -12.58 -4.16
C TYR A 79 13.70 -13.98 -4.66
N GLY A 80 13.94 -14.93 -3.77
CA GLY A 80 14.23 -16.32 -4.15
C GLY A 80 13.04 -17.00 -4.84
N THR A 81 11.84 -16.74 -4.34
CA THR A 81 10.59 -17.23 -4.95
C THR A 81 10.39 -16.62 -6.34
N LEU A 82 10.49 -15.29 -6.47
CA LEU A 82 10.36 -14.58 -7.73
C LEU A 82 11.42 -15.00 -8.75
N TYR A 83 12.66 -15.16 -8.29
CA TYR A 83 13.80 -15.57 -9.13
C TYR A 83 13.60 -16.97 -9.71
N GLY A 84 13.02 -17.88 -8.93
CA GLY A 84 12.71 -19.25 -9.35
C GLY A 84 11.58 -19.35 -10.38
N GLY A 85 10.78 -18.30 -10.56
CA GLY A 85 9.59 -18.30 -11.40
C GLY A 85 8.38 -18.90 -10.68
N PHE A 86 8.38 -18.91 -9.36
CA PHE A 86 7.24 -19.28 -8.54
C PHE A 86 6.41 -18.04 -8.24
N ARG A 87 5.11 -18.24 -8.02
CA ARG A 87 4.21 -17.15 -7.62
C ARG A 87 4.32 -16.94 -6.12
N VAL A 88 4.90 -15.81 -5.71
CA VAL A 88 4.94 -15.42 -4.31
C VAL A 88 3.54 -15.14 -3.80
N THR A 89 3.13 -15.79 -2.70
CA THR A 89 1.89 -15.49 -1.98
C THR A 89 2.22 -14.79 -0.67
N MET A 90 2.07 -13.48 -0.64
CA MET A 90 2.34 -12.69 0.57
C MET A 90 1.17 -12.79 1.53
N ILE A 91 1.41 -13.33 2.73
CA ILE A 91 0.38 -13.54 3.75
C ILE A 91 0.33 -12.35 4.70
N ASN A 92 -0.85 -11.78 4.82
CA ASN A 92 -1.11 -10.70 5.76
C ASN A 92 -1.21 -11.24 7.19
N LEU A 93 -0.18 -11.02 8.00
CA LEU A 93 -0.06 -11.55 9.36
C LEU A 93 -1.10 -11.00 10.35
N ALA A 94 -1.70 -9.86 10.06
CA ALA A 94 -2.71 -9.25 10.92
C ALA A 94 -4.15 -9.51 10.44
N ALA A 95 -4.35 -10.39 9.46
CA ALA A 95 -5.68 -10.68 8.90
C ALA A 95 -6.55 -11.60 9.76
N GLY A 96 -5.96 -12.23 10.78
CA GLY A 96 -6.62 -13.24 11.60
C GLY A 96 -6.59 -14.65 10.99
N LEU A 97 -6.83 -15.66 11.85
CA LEU A 97 -6.66 -17.08 11.52
C LEU A 97 -7.43 -17.50 10.27
N ASP A 98 -8.73 -17.22 10.21
CA ASP A 98 -9.59 -17.65 9.10
C ASP A 98 -9.16 -17.08 7.75
N ALA A 99 -8.72 -15.81 7.73
CA ALA A 99 -8.25 -15.17 6.51
C ALA A 99 -6.87 -15.70 6.07
N ILE A 100 -6.00 -16.04 7.01
CA ILE A 100 -4.71 -16.67 6.74
C ILE A 100 -4.93 -18.08 6.20
N ALA A 101 -5.77 -18.90 6.85
CA ALA A 101 -6.12 -20.24 6.40
C ALA A 101 -6.75 -20.23 4.99
N TYR A 102 -7.68 -19.27 4.76
CA TYR A 102 -8.26 -19.08 3.45
C TYR A 102 -7.21 -18.72 2.39
N ALA A 103 -6.32 -17.79 2.66
CA ALA A 103 -5.30 -17.36 1.72
C ALA A 103 -4.32 -18.49 1.36
N LEU A 104 -3.86 -19.25 2.36
CA LEU A 104 -3.00 -20.43 2.16
C LEU A 104 -3.70 -21.52 1.34
N GLY A 105 -4.93 -21.87 1.67
CA GLY A 105 -5.71 -22.86 0.94
C GLY A 105 -6.09 -22.43 -0.47
N HIS A 106 -6.60 -21.19 -0.64
CA HIS A 106 -7.03 -20.67 -1.94
C HIS A 106 -5.86 -20.44 -2.90
N SER A 107 -4.66 -20.09 -2.40
CA SER A 107 -3.46 -19.97 -3.22
C SER A 107 -2.88 -21.28 -3.70
N GLU A 108 -3.29 -22.41 -3.09
CA GLU A 108 -2.70 -23.75 -3.28
C GLU A 108 -1.19 -23.78 -2.99
N ALA A 109 -0.75 -22.98 -2.01
CA ALA A 109 0.65 -22.98 -1.62
C ALA A 109 1.04 -24.34 -1.04
N ARG A 110 2.00 -25.03 -1.67
CA ARG A 110 2.57 -26.30 -1.16
C ARG A 110 3.74 -26.06 -0.20
N PHE A 111 4.36 -24.91 -0.32
CA PHE A 111 5.53 -24.48 0.44
C PHE A 111 5.28 -23.12 1.07
N ALA A 112 5.79 -22.90 2.27
CA ALA A 112 5.74 -21.62 2.94
C ALA A 112 7.04 -21.31 3.69
N PHE A 113 7.60 -20.13 3.48
CA PHE A 113 8.60 -19.57 4.37
C PHE A 113 7.89 -18.97 5.57
N VAL A 114 8.23 -19.43 6.77
CA VAL A 114 7.50 -19.11 8.00
C VAL A 114 8.45 -18.67 9.10
N ASP A 115 8.26 -17.45 9.60
CA ASP A 115 8.98 -16.96 10.78
C ASP A 115 8.48 -17.63 12.07
N ASP A 116 9.39 -17.89 13.01
CA ASP A 116 9.06 -18.54 14.27
C ASP A 116 8.03 -17.77 15.11
N SER A 117 8.01 -16.44 15.02
CA SER A 117 7.06 -15.59 15.74
C SER A 117 5.60 -15.77 15.33
N VAL A 118 5.34 -16.40 14.17
CA VAL A 118 3.99 -16.66 13.62
C VAL A 118 3.71 -18.16 13.44
N LEU A 119 4.55 -19.03 14.00
CA LEU A 119 4.47 -20.48 13.81
C LEU A 119 3.17 -21.08 14.33
N ASP A 120 2.69 -20.63 15.48
CA ASP A 120 1.47 -21.16 16.10
C ASP A 120 0.24 -20.89 15.20
N ILE A 121 0.08 -19.65 14.73
CA ILE A 121 -1.02 -19.30 13.84
C ILE A 121 -0.90 -20.00 12.47
N PHE A 122 0.33 -20.19 11.97
CA PHE A 122 0.57 -20.94 10.72
C PHE A 122 0.16 -22.41 10.86
N ASN A 123 0.59 -23.09 11.93
CA ASN A 123 0.26 -24.49 12.19
C ASN A 123 -1.25 -24.70 12.34
N GLU A 124 -1.95 -23.76 12.99
CA GLU A 124 -3.40 -23.80 13.10
C GLU A 124 -4.08 -23.55 11.77
N ALA A 125 -3.64 -22.57 11.00
CA ALA A 125 -4.18 -22.23 9.68
C ALA A 125 -4.00 -23.34 8.63
N THR A 126 -2.99 -24.20 8.79
CA THR A 126 -2.66 -25.29 7.84
C THR A 126 -3.08 -26.66 8.32
N ARG A 127 -3.81 -26.78 9.46
CA ARG A 127 -4.22 -28.05 10.06
C ARG A 127 -4.94 -28.97 9.06
N ASP A 128 -5.88 -28.43 8.31
CA ASP A 128 -6.71 -29.17 7.36
C ASP A 128 -6.14 -29.17 5.94
N ASN A 129 -5.15 -28.35 5.66
CA ASN A 129 -4.48 -28.23 4.35
C ASN A 129 -2.97 -28.07 4.58
N PRO A 130 -2.23 -29.20 4.74
CA PRO A 130 -0.82 -29.15 5.10
C PRO A 130 0.03 -28.42 4.06
N VAL A 131 0.79 -27.43 4.53
CA VAL A 131 1.77 -26.68 3.74
C VAL A 131 3.15 -26.96 4.32
N LYS A 132 4.12 -27.32 3.46
CA LYS A 132 5.48 -27.60 3.91
C LYS A 132 6.18 -26.32 4.33
N ARG A 133 6.52 -26.23 5.62
CA ARG A 133 7.33 -25.13 6.16
C ARG A 133 8.76 -25.20 5.60
N LEU A 134 9.29 -24.04 5.27
CA LEU A 134 10.66 -23.80 4.82
C LEU A 134 11.30 -22.68 5.67
N ASP A 135 12.62 -22.77 5.80
CA ASP A 135 13.47 -21.76 6.40
C ASP A 135 14.43 -21.24 5.32
N PRO A 136 14.46 -19.92 5.02
CA PRO A 136 15.35 -19.36 4.00
C PRO A 136 16.83 -19.66 4.25
N ASP A 137 17.28 -19.68 5.51
CA ASP A 137 18.67 -19.93 5.90
C ASP A 137 19.07 -21.40 5.71
N ALA A 138 18.10 -22.32 5.78
CA ALA A 138 18.34 -23.74 5.52
C ALA A 138 18.33 -24.13 4.05
N MET A 139 18.04 -23.19 3.14
CA MET A 139 17.96 -23.43 1.69
C MET A 139 19.33 -23.41 1.04
N ASN A 140 20.01 -24.55 0.95
CA ASN A 140 21.39 -24.70 0.46
C ASN A 140 21.48 -25.50 -0.87
N GLY A 141 20.41 -25.53 -1.66
CA GLY A 141 20.40 -26.24 -2.93
C GLY A 141 21.33 -25.58 -3.97
N PRO A 142 21.96 -26.37 -4.86
CA PRO A 142 22.65 -25.80 -5.99
C PRO A 142 21.68 -24.99 -6.85
N ALA A 143 22.16 -23.92 -7.46
CA ALA A 143 21.43 -23.24 -8.52
C ALA A 143 21.28 -24.25 -9.69
N GLY A 144 20.19 -25.00 -9.69
CA GLY A 144 19.87 -25.93 -10.78
C GLY A 144 19.40 -25.18 -12.04
N ASP A 145 19.13 -25.94 -13.10
CA ASP A 145 18.51 -25.37 -14.30
C ASP A 145 17.09 -24.88 -13.96
N LEU A 146 16.95 -23.56 -13.82
CA LEU A 146 15.67 -22.91 -13.57
C LEU A 146 14.89 -22.77 -14.88
N ALA A 147 13.59 -22.95 -14.81
CA ALA A 147 12.70 -22.77 -15.97
C ALA A 147 12.86 -21.36 -16.58
N PRO A 148 12.78 -21.22 -17.92
CA PRO A 148 12.74 -19.92 -18.56
C PRO A 148 11.48 -19.14 -18.14
N LEU A 149 11.63 -17.83 -17.96
CA LEU A 149 10.54 -16.93 -17.55
C LEU A 149 10.08 -16.07 -18.70
N SER A 150 8.79 -15.73 -18.67
CA SER A 150 8.16 -14.72 -19.50
C SER A 150 7.77 -13.52 -18.61
N PRO A 151 7.80 -12.29 -19.13
CA PRO A 151 7.28 -11.11 -18.42
C PRO A 151 5.82 -11.28 -17.96
N GLU A 152 5.04 -12.09 -18.66
CA GLU A 152 3.61 -12.33 -18.39
C GLU A 152 3.36 -13.46 -17.38
N ASP A 153 4.40 -14.20 -16.96
CA ASP A 153 4.26 -15.21 -15.93
C ASP A 153 3.78 -14.60 -14.61
N HIS A 154 2.93 -15.34 -13.89
CA HIS A 154 2.44 -14.90 -12.58
C HIS A 154 3.58 -14.85 -11.56
N ALA A 155 3.78 -13.70 -10.96
CA ALA A 155 4.88 -13.45 -10.03
C ALA A 155 4.40 -13.24 -8.58
N LEU A 156 3.29 -12.52 -8.39
CA LEU A 156 2.78 -12.17 -7.06
C LEU A 156 1.29 -12.51 -6.95
N LEU A 157 0.90 -13.03 -5.80
CA LEU A 157 -0.47 -13.14 -5.34
C LEU A 157 -0.61 -12.41 -4.00
N MET A 158 -1.50 -11.43 -3.95
CA MET A 158 -1.76 -10.66 -2.75
C MET A 158 -3.26 -10.56 -2.49
N TYR A 159 -3.68 -10.82 -1.26
CA TYR A 159 -5.09 -10.83 -0.90
C TYR A 159 -5.56 -9.45 -0.40
N THR A 160 -6.70 -9.00 -0.94
CA THR A 160 -7.38 -7.79 -0.49
C THR A 160 -8.58 -8.14 0.37
N SER A 161 -8.87 -7.33 1.38
CA SER A 161 -10.10 -7.44 2.15
C SER A 161 -11.28 -6.96 1.27
N GLY A 162 -11.86 -7.87 0.51
CA GLY A 162 -13.05 -7.58 -0.30
C GLY A 162 -14.21 -7.09 0.57
N THR A 163 -14.98 -6.14 0.05
CA THR A 163 -16.22 -5.65 0.70
C THR A 163 -17.32 -6.70 0.77
N THR A 164 -17.15 -7.85 0.14
CA THR A 164 -18.14 -8.94 -0.01
C THR A 164 -17.93 -10.14 0.90
N GLY A 165 -17.02 -10.04 1.89
CA GLY A 165 -16.84 -11.05 2.95
C GLY A 165 -15.57 -11.92 2.79
N ARG A 166 -15.25 -12.47 1.61
CA ARG A 166 -14.01 -13.25 1.40
C ARG A 166 -12.95 -12.42 0.68
N PRO A 167 -11.66 -12.51 1.09
CA PRO A 167 -10.57 -11.82 0.42
C PRO A 167 -10.43 -12.27 -1.05
N LYS A 168 -10.16 -11.32 -1.96
CA LYS A 168 -9.85 -11.62 -3.36
C LYS A 168 -8.33 -11.70 -3.54
N GLY A 169 -7.86 -12.72 -4.25
CA GLY A 169 -6.44 -12.88 -4.58
C GLY A 169 -6.09 -12.14 -5.87
N VAL A 170 -5.40 -11.02 -5.75
CA VAL A 170 -4.91 -10.20 -6.90
C VAL A 170 -3.64 -10.81 -7.43
N VAL A 171 -3.62 -11.13 -8.73
CA VAL A 171 -2.46 -11.72 -9.42
C VAL A 171 -1.74 -10.68 -10.24
N HIS A 172 -0.44 -10.52 -9.99
CA HIS A 172 0.47 -9.70 -10.80
C HIS A 172 1.49 -10.56 -11.54
N SER A 173 1.83 -10.14 -12.77
CA SER A 173 2.93 -10.69 -13.56
C SER A 173 4.26 -10.04 -13.19
N HIS A 174 5.38 -10.57 -13.72
CA HIS A 174 6.68 -9.92 -13.63
C HIS A 174 6.64 -8.51 -14.23
N SER A 175 6.03 -8.36 -15.42
CA SER A 175 5.92 -7.08 -16.10
C SER A 175 5.11 -6.05 -15.32
N SER A 176 3.96 -6.44 -14.74
CA SER A 176 3.14 -5.49 -14.00
C SER A 176 3.79 -5.03 -12.68
N LEU A 177 4.54 -5.90 -12.00
CA LEU A 177 5.30 -5.52 -10.81
C LEU A 177 6.46 -4.56 -11.13
N LEU A 178 7.19 -4.85 -12.20
CA LEU A 178 8.24 -3.94 -12.69
C LEU A 178 7.65 -2.58 -13.09
N ALA A 179 6.51 -2.58 -13.76
CA ALA A 179 5.79 -1.37 -14.14
C ALA A 179 5.32 -0.58 -12.90
N GLY A 180 4.87 -1.24 -11.82
CA GLY A 180 4.52 -0.58 -10.57
C GLY A 180 5.74 0.07 -9.88
N GLY A 181 6.89 -0.61 -9.87
CA GLY A 181 8.14 -0.03 -9.41
C GLY A 181 8.59 1.16 -10.30
N TRP A 182 8.34 1.08 -11.60
CA TRP A 182 8.64 2.12 -12.56
C TRP A 182 7.77 3.36 -12.39
N THR A 183 6.45 3.23 -12.31
CA THR A 183 5.54 4.38 -12.09
C THR A 183 5.92 5.15 -10.83
N THR A 184 6.31 4.43 -9.76
CA THR A 184 6.84 5.05 -8.54
C THR A 184 8.16 5.77 -8.78
N SER A 185 9.11 5.11 -9.46
CA SER A 185 10.45 5.66 -9.70
C SER A 185 10.41 6.92 -10.58
N VAL A 186 9.56 6.91 -11.61
CA VAL A 186 9.40 8.06 -12.52
C VAL A 186 8.74 9.23 -11.82
N ALA A 187 7.64 8.98 -11.07
CA ALA A 187 6.92 10.03 -10.36
C ALA A 187 7.77 10.71 -9.27
N HIS A 188 8.67 9.97 -8.65
CA HIS A 188 9.47 10.47 -7.52
C HIS A 188 10.93 10.75 -7.89
N ASP A 189 11.27 10.69 -9.19
CA ASP A 189 12.64 10.90 -9.66
C ASP A 189 13.67 10.08 -8.88
N LEU A 190 13.36 8.78 -8.66
CA LEU A 190 14.24 7.90 -7.92
C LEU A 190 15.45 7.50 -8.76
N SER A 191 16.59 7.36 -8.11
CA SER A 191 17.89 7.08 -8.69
C SER A 191 18.69 6.10 -7.81
N PRO A 192 19.83 5.59 -8.28
CA PRO A 192 20.72 4.77 -7.46
C PRO A 192 21.24 5.46 -6.18
N GLY A 193 21.22 6.79 -6.14
CA GLY A 193 21.61 7.57 -4.96
C GLY A 193 20.51 7.66 -3.88
N ASP A 194 19.29 7.18 -4.17
CA ASP A 194 18.19 7.28 -3.24
C ASP A 194 18.08 6.06 -2.31
N ARG A 195 17.72 6.33 -1.06
CA ARG A 195 17.40 5.31 -0.07
C ARG A 195 16.03 5.59 0.53
N GLY A 196 15.09 4.66 0.32
CA GLY A 196 13.78 4.72 0.93
C GLY A 196 13.79 4.23 2.37
N LEU A 197 13.01 4.85 3.27
CA LEU A 197 12.67 4.28 4.58
C LEU A 197 11.29 3.63 4.48
N CYS A 198 11.22 2.32 4.64
CA CYS A 198 9.99 1.53 4.63
C CYS A 198 9.66 1.03 6.04
N VAL A 199 8.60 1.56 6.62
CA VAL A 199 8.01 1.12 7.90
C VAL A 199 6.70 0.36 7.70
N LEU A 200 6.27 0.23 6.43
CA LEU A 200 5.04 -0.46 6.05
C LEU A 200 5.31 -1.94 5.81
N PRO A 201 4.34 -2.82 6.12
CA PRO A 201 4.50 -4.25 5.85
C PRO A 201 4.65 -4.54 4.35
N ILE A 202 5.61 -5.40 3.98
CA ILE A 202 5.80 -5.82 2.58
C ILE A 202 4.75 -6.82 2.10
N TYR A 203 3.91 -7.35 2.98
CA TYR A 203 2.71 -8.10 2.58
C TYR A 203 1.54 -7.19 2.14
N HIS A 204 1.76 -5.87 2.08
CA HIS A 204 0.90 -4.91 1.41
C HIS A 204 1.58 -4.30 0.19
N ILE A 205 0.78 -4.05 -0.85
CA ILE A 205 1.29 -3.57 -2.14
C ILE A 205 2.07 -2.26 -2.03
N ASN A 206 1.72 -1.37 -1.09
CA ASN A 206 2.47 -0.14 -0.85
C ASN A 206 3.89 -0.43 -0.34
N GLY A 207 4.05 -1.28 0.67
CA GLY A 207 5.37 -1.71 1.14
C GLY A 207 6.15 -2.48 0.08
N LEU A 208 5.50 -3.41 -0.61
CA LEU A 208 6.17 -4.26 -1.59
C LEU A 208 6.48 -3.50 -2.88
N CYS A 209 5.46 -2.98 -3.56
CA CYS A 209 5.68 -2.49 -4.93
C CYS A 209 6.31 -1.10 -4.94
N VAL A 210 5.82 -0.17 -4.11
CA VAL A 210 6.40 1.17 -4.05
C VAL A 210 7.83 1.14 -3.52
N SER A 211 8.07 0.42 -2.40
CA SER A 211 9.37 0.48 -1.74
C SER A 211 10.33 -0.58 -2.32
N VAL A 212 9.95 -1.88 -2.30
CA VAL A 212 10.88 -2.95 -2.71
C VAL A 212 11.08 -2.98 -4.22
N MET A 213 10.00 -2.95 -5.03
CA MET A 213 10.13 -2.92 -6.50
C MET A 213 10.64 -1.57 -7.00
N GLY A 214 10.26 -0.46 -6.34
CA GLY A 214 10.81 0.85 -6.64
C GLY A 214 12.33 0.90 -6.50
N SER A 215 12.89 0.32 -5.44
CA SER A 215 14.35 0.20 -5.26
C SER A 215 15.00 -0.70 -6.31
N LEU A 216 14.37 -1.82 -6.67
CA LEU A 216 14.87 -2.70 -7.73
C LEU A 216 14.95 -1.97 -9.08
N VAL A 217 13.88 -1.25 -9.45
CA VAL A 217 13.79 -0.58 -10.77
C VAL A 217 14.67 0.66 -10.83
N SER A 218 14.71 1.48 -9.77
CA SER A 218 15.56 2.68 -9.73
C SER A 218 17.05 2.39 -9.55
N GLY A 219 17.40 1.21 -9.01
CA GLY A 219 18.75 0.88 -8.58
C GLY A 219 19.14 1.50 -7.24
N GLY A 220 18.20 2.14 -6.55
CA GLY A 220 18.39 2.66 -5.21
C GLY A 220 18.42 1.57 -4.14
N SER A 221 18.37 1.96 -2.88
CA SER A 221 18.36 1.04 -1.74
C SER A 221 17.14 1.27 -0.83
N LEU A 222 16.87 0.31 0.04
CA LEU A 222 15.75 0.39 0.98
C LEU A 222 16.19 0.12 2.41
N ALA A 223 15.90 1.04 3.32
CA ALA A 223 15.94 0.79 4.75
C ALA A 223 14.60 0.16 5.17
N LEU A 224 14.62 -1.12 5.53
CA LEU A 224 13.43 -1.88 5.86
C LEU A 224 13.32 -2.08 7.37
N CYS A 225 12.32 -1.44 7.98
CA CYS A 225 12.01 -1.58 9.40
C CYS A 225 11.00 -2.69 9.63
N PRO A 226 11.08 -3.43 10.76
CA PRO A 226 10.11 -4.48 11.08
C PRO A 226 8.68 -3.96 11.20
N ARG A 227 8.51 -2.76 11.74
CA ARG A 227 7.24 -2.07 11.92
C ARG A 227 7.44 -0.57 12.15
N PHE A 228 6.37 0.18 12.03
CA PHE A 228 6.35 1.59 12.42
C PHE A 228 6.49 1.77 13.94
N SER A 229 7.26 2.79 14.33
CA SER A 229 7.35 3.31 15.70
C SER A 229 7.54 4.82 15.64
N ALA A 230 6.58 5.59 16.17
CA ALA A 230 6.63 7.05 16.13
C ALA A 230 7.88 7.61 16.83
N SER A 231 8.26 7.02 17.97
CA SER A 231 9.43 7.46 18.76
C SER A 231 10.78 7.13 18.12
N ARG A 232 10.83 6.19 17.16
CA ARG A 232 12.07 5.73 16.52
C ARG A 232 12.21 6.16 15.06
N PHE A 233 11.15 6.69 14.47
CA PHE A 233 11.07 6.97 13.04
C PHE A 233 12.21 7.87 12.55
N TRP A 234 12.45 8.98 13.24
CA TRP A 234 13.49 9.93 12.85
C TRP A 234 14.89 9.41 13.09
N ASP A 235 15.11 8.61 14.13
CA ASP A 235 16.39 7.94 14.39
C ASP A 235 16.66 6.86 13.32
N GLN A 236 15.63 6.12 12.90
CA GLN A 236 15.74 5.16 11.80
C GLN A 236 16.04 5.87 10.48
N ALA A 237 15.41 7.01 10.19
CA ALA A 237 15.72 7.84 9.03
C ALA A 237 17.16 8.38 9.06
N ALA A 238 17.64 8.76 10.25
CA ALA A 238 19.01 9.24 10.45
C ALA A 238 20.05 8.15 10.24
N SER A 239 19.92 7.04 10.97
CA SER A 239 20.89 5.93 10.97
C SER A 239 20.96 5.18 9.64
N SER A 240 19.86 5.11 8.91
CA SER A 240 19.81 4.50 7.58
C SER A 240 20.17 5.46 6.46
N GLU A 241 20.42 6.74 6.74
CA GLU A 241 20.68 7.77 5.74
C GLU A 241 19.58 7.89 4.67
N ALA A 242 18.31 7.74 5.07
CA ALA A 242 17.17 7.78 4.16
C ALA A 242 17.05 9.13 3.43
N THR A 243 16.72 9.10 2.14
CA THR A 243 16.47 10.28 1.30
C THR A 243 14.98 10.52 1.07
N TRP A 244 14.14 9.51 1.31
CA TRP A 244 12.68 9.59 1.25
C TRP A 244 12.03 8.52 2.13
N PHE A 245 10.74 8.64 2.38
CA PHE A 245 9.98 7.61 3.10
C PHE A 245 8.58 7.42 2.52
N SER A 246 7.99 6.23 2.73
CA SER A 246 6.59 5.93 2.36
C SER A 246 5.79 5.51 3.59
N VAL A 247 4.68 6.21 3.81
CA VAL A 247 3.80 6.05 4.97
C VAL A 247 2.32 6.11 4.57
N VAL A 248 1.44 6.03 5.56
CA VAL A 248 -0.01 6.22 5.42
C VAL A 248 -0.45 7.42 6.27
N PRO A 249 -1.62 8.03 6.01
CA PRO A 249 -2.08 9.23 6.73
C PRO A 249 -2.08 9.11 8.25
N THR A 250 -2.42 7.94 8.80
CA THR A 250 -2.36 7.72 10.25
C THR A 250 -0.95 7.84 10.81
N ILE A 251 0.07 7.38 10.07
CA ILE A 251 1.49 7.56 10.46
C ILE A 251 1.87 9.05 10.41
N ILE A 252 1.44 9.79 9.38
CA ILE A 252 1.65 11.24 9.32
C ILE A 252 1.06 11.93 10.55
N SER A 253 -0.18 11.57 10.92
CA SER A 253 -0.84 12.12 12.11
C SER A 253 -0.11 11.74 13.40
N HIS A 254 0.30 10.49 13.57
CA HIS A 254 1.07 10.07 14.75
C HIS A 254 2.43 10.77 14.88
N LEU A 255 3.14 10.99 13.78
CA LEU A 255 4.38 11.77 13.77
C LEU A 255 4.11 13.23 14.12
N LEU A 256 3.05 13.83 13.53
CA LEU A 256 2.65 15.20 13.78
C LEU A 256 2.31 15.47 15.26
N HIS A 257 1.70 14.50 15.94
CA HIS A 257 1.30 14.61 17.34
C HIS A 257 2.32 14.02 18.32
N GLY A 258 3.40 13.42 17.83
CA GLY A 258 4.50 12.88 18.63
C GLY A 258 5.46 13.96 19.14
N ASP A 259 6.34 13.56 20.08
CA ASP A 259 7.27 14.48 20.75
C ASP A 259 8.66 14.55 20.09
N SER A 260 8.89 13.79 19.01
CA SER A 260 10.19 13.71 18.33
C SER A 260 10.20 14.48 17.02
N ASP A 261 11.29 15.22 16.77
CA ASP A 261 11.54 15.95 15.54
C ASP A 261 12.80 15.44 14.83
N PRO A 262 12.86 15.47 13.48
CA PRO A 262 14.07 15.16 12.74
C PRO A 262 15.15 16.24 13.00
N SER A 263 16.41 15.81 13.11
CA SER A 263 17.54 16.74 13.14
C SER A 263 17.65 17.52 11.83
N ASP A 264 18.35 18.65 11.84
CA ASP A 264 18.56 19.46 10.63
C ASP A 264 19.29 18.66 9.53
N ALA A 265 20.18 17.75 9.90
CA ALA A 265 20.86 16.87 8.95
C ALA A 265 19.89 15.89 8.29
N VAL A 266 18.90 15.37 9.03
CA VAL A 266 17.84 14.50 8.48
C VAL A 266 16.92 15.31 7.56
N LYS A 267 16.48 16.50 7.99
CA LYS A 267 15.66 17.41 7.16
C LYS A 267 16.33 17.75 5.83
N ALA A 268 17.63 18.09 5.88
CA ALA A 268 18.40 18.45 4.68
C ALA A 268 18.58 17.28 3.70
N ARG A 269 18.54 16.04 4.18
CA ARG A 269 18.69 14.82 3.36
C ARG A 269 17.37 14.35 2.79
N LEU A 270 16.28 14.48 3.53
CA LEU A 270 14.97 14.03 3.10
C LEU A 270 14.43 14.88 1.95
N ARG A 271 14.34 14.32 0.78
CA ARG A 271 13.78 14.98 -0.41
C ARG A 271 12.26 15.13 -0.31
N PHE A 272 11.58 14.10 0.22
CA PHE A 272 10.12 14.07 0.40
C PHE A 272 9.69 12.91 1.31
N GLY A 273 8.49 13.02 1.87
CA GLY A 273 7.70 11.92 2.38
C GLY A 273 6.57 11.59 1.40
N ARG A 274 6.20 10.33 1.27
CA ARG A 274 5.08 9.86 0.44
C ARG A 274 3.95 9.38 1.34
N SER A 275 2.71 9.82 1.06
CA SER A 275 1.50 9.35 1.73
C SER A 275 0.56 8.66 0.75
N ALA A 276 0.04 7.49 1.11
CA ALA A 276 -0.86 6.71 0.27
C ALA A 276 -1.81 5.80 1.07
N SER A 277 -2.58 4.98 0.37
CA SER A 277 -3.52 3.96 0.86
C SER A 277 -4.85 4.51 1.40
N SER A 278 -4.91 5.76 1.78
CA SER A 278 -6.13 6.51 2.08
C SER A 278 -5.87 8.01 1.85
N PRO A 279 -6.92 8.83 1.66
CA PRO A 279 -6.76 10.27 1.50
C PRO A 279 -6.07 10.90 2.71
N LEU A 280 -5.20 11.86 2.46
CA LEU A 280 -4.56 12.68 3.49
C LEU A 280 -5.36 13.97 3.69
N ALA A 281 -5.76 14.26 4.92
CA ALA A 281 -6.47 15.50 5.23
C ALA A 281 -5.55 16.72 4.95
N PRO A 282 -6.03 17.73 4.20
CA PRO A 282 -5.23 18.92 3.83
C PRO A 282 -4.61 19.65 5.02
N ASP A 283 -5.35 19.78 6.12
CA ASP A 283 -4.88 20.46 7.33
C ASP A 283 -3.75 19.65 8.01
N VAL A 284 -3.83 18.32 8.03
CA VAL A 284 -2.78 17.43 8.56
C VAL A 284 -1.51 17.51 7.71
N GLN A 285 -1.65 17.51 6.37
CA GLN A 285 -0.50 17.67 5.48
C GLN A 285 0.20 19.00 5.71
N THR A 286 -0.56 20.09 5.73
CA THR A 286 -0.03 21.45 5.92
C THR A 286 0.68 21.59 7.27
N ALA A 287 0.09 21.06 8.34
CA ALA A 287 0.69 21.08 9.67
C ALA A 287 2.00 20.25 9.72
N PHE A 288 2.01 19.08 9.08
CA PHE A 288 3.21 18.22 9.00
C PHE A 288 4.36 18.94 8.27
N GLU A 289 4.09 19.49 7.08
CA GLU A 289 5.10 20.18 6.29
C GLU A 289 5.61 21.44 7.02
N THR A 290 4.74 22.13 7.74
CA THR A 290 5.11 23.30 8.56
C THR A 290 6.02 22.91 9.72
N ARG A 291 5.69 21.83 10.46
CA ARG A 291 6.47 21.37 11.61
C ARG A 291 7.83 20.82 11.21
N PHE A 292 7.88 19.95 10.20
CA PHE A 292 9.07 19.15 9.88
C PHE A 292 9.89 19.67 8.70
N GLY A 293 9.32 20.56 7.86
CA GLY A 293 10.00 21.08 6.68
C GLY A 293 10.21 20.05 5.56
N VAL A 294 9.54 18.89 5.63
CA VAL A 294 9.63 17.82 4.63
C VAL A 294 8.35 17.80 3.80
N PRO A 295 8.43 17.98 2.46
CA PRO A 295 7.25 17.96 1.61
C PRO A 295 6.61 16.58 1.57
N ILE A 296 5.28 16.51 1.65
CA ILE A 296 4.53 15.27 1.50
C ILE A 296 3.94 15.18 0.09
N ILE A 297 4.22 14.09 -0.57
CA ILE A 297 3.67 13.75 -1.88
C ILE A 297 2.51 12.79 -1.66
N GLU A 298 1.28 13.31 -1.78
CA GLU A 298 0.09 12.46 -1.74
C GLU A 298 -0.03 11.68 -3.05
N THR A 299 -0.37 10.40 -2.92
CA THR A 299 -0.49 9.47 -4.05
C THR A 299 -1.70 8.57 -3.86
N MET A 300 -2.22 8.04 -4.96
CA MET A 300 -3.29 7.04 -4.97
C MET A 300 -2.83 5.77 -5.68
N GLY A 301 -3.33 4.65 -5.21
CA GLY A 301 -3.11 3.35 -5.84
C GLY A 301 -3.86 2.24 -5.13
N LEU A 302 -3.91 1.08 -5.78
CA LEU A 302 -4.61 -0.11 -5.29
C LEU A 302 -3.69 -1.33 -5.39
N THR A 303 -4.11 -2.43 -4.76
CA THR A 303 -3.44 -3.72 -4.95
C THR A 303 -3.51 -4.14 -6.41
N GLU A 304 -4.66 -3.94 -7.06
CA GLU A 304 -4.97 -4.26 -8.44
C GLU A 304 -4.14 -3.49 -9.48
N THR A 305 -3.41 -2.46 -9.04
CA THR A 305 -2.62 -1.58 -9.94
C THR A 305 -1.12 -1.60 -9.61
N ALA A 306 -0.62 -2.65 -8.97
CA ALA A 306 0.76 -2.72 -8.49
C ALA A 306 1.20 -1.42 -7.78
N ALA A 307 0.35 -0.94 -6.90
CA ALA A 307 0.39 0.28 -6.12
C ALA A 307 -0.03 1.55 -6.89
N GLN A 308 0.91 2.34 -7.39
CA GLN A 308 0.66 3.74 -7.74
C GLN A 308 -0.01 3.94 -9.09
N ILE A 309 -1.07 4.76 -9.11
CA ILE A 309 -1.74 5.24 -10.33
C ILE A 309 -1.71 6.77 -10.47
N LEU A 310 -1.74 7.50 -9.35
CA LEU A 310 -1.67 8.96 -9.31
C LEU A 310 -0.61 9.40 -8.31
N SER A 311 0.07 10.48 -8.59
CA SER A 311 1.03 11.13 -7.70
C SER A 311 1.04 12.64 -7.90
N ASN A 312 1.13 13.40 -6.82
CA ASN A 312 1.55 14.79 -6.95
C ASN A 312 2.98 14.84 -7.49
N PRO A 313 3.32 15.83 -8.34
CA PRO A 313 4.69 16.06 -8.75
C PRO A 313 5.61 16.40 -7.57
N LEU A 314 6.88 16.03 -7.68
CA LEU A 314 7.90 16.53 -6.75
C LEU A 314 8.12 18.04 -6.89
N PRO A 315 8.48 18.76 -5.81
CA PRO A 315 9.01 20.12 -5.94
C PRO A 315 10.23 20.16 -6.91
N PRO A 316 10.34 21.19 -7.78
CA PRO A 316 9.53 22.42 -7.84
C PRO A 316 8.22 22.29 -8.64
N GLY A 317 7.82 21.11 -9.07
CA GLY A 317 6.52 20.90 -9.72
C GLY A 317 5.35 21.32 -8.82
N THR A 318 4.25 21.72 -9.45
CA THR A 318 3.04 22.13 -8.73
C THR A 318 2.42 20.95 -7.99
N ARG A 319 2.22 21.08 -6.70
CA ARG A 319 1.45 20.13 -5.87
C ARG A 319 0.10 20.77 -5.51
N LYS A 320 -0.97 20.01 -5.60
CA LYS A 320 -2.28 20.44 -5.09
C LYS A 320 -2.62 19.62 -3.85
N ILE A 321 -2.60 20.28 -2.68
CA ILE A 321 -2.96 19.66 -1.40
C ILE A 321 -4.43 19.20 -1.45
N GLY A 322 -4.72 17.97 -0.96
CA GLY A 322 -6.04 17.34 -1.04
C GLY A 322 -6.30 16.59 -2.35
N SER A 323 -5.32 16.60 -3.28
CA SER A 323 -5.32 15.83 -4.51
C SER A 323 -4.25 14.74 -4.45
N PRO A 324 -4.52 13.50 -4.86
CA PRO A 324 -3.47 12.50 -5.08
C PRO A 324 -2.64 12.79 -6.36
N GLY A 325 -2.87 13.87 -7.08
CA GLY A 325 -2.07 14.33 -8.21
C GLY A 325 -2.56 13.87 -9.57
N ILE A 326 -1.61 13.56 -10.44
CA ILE A 326 -1.77 13.21 -11.86
C ILE A 326 -1.20 11.81 -12.14
N PRO A 327 -1.54 11.17 -13.28
CA PRO A 327 -0.97 9.87 -13.65
C PRO A 327 0.52 10.00 -14.05
N PHE A 328 1.31 8.95 -13.74
CA PHE A 328 2.70 8.79 -14.17
C PHE A 328 2.90 7.39 -14.73
N GLY A 329 3.18 7.28 -16.03
CA GLY A 329 3.43 6.01 -16.70
C GLY A 329 2.18 5.15 -16.95
N ASN A 330 1.00 5.66 -16.62
CA ASN A 330 -0.31 5.08 -16.86
C ASN A 330 -1.28 6.19 -17.30
N GLU A 331 -2.47 5.79 -17.72
CA GLU A 331 -3.57 6.71 -18.03
C GLU A 331 -4.62 6.65 -16.91
N ALA A 332 -5.26 7.78 -16.63
CA ALA A 332 -6.40 7.84 -15.72
C ALA A 332 -7.53 8.69 -16.31
N ALA A 333 -8.77 8.33 -16.00
CA ALA A 333 -9.98 9.03 -16.43
C ALA A 333 -11.05 8.99 -15.34
N ILE A 334 -12.03 9.87 -15.48
CA ILE A 334 -13.28 9.81 -14.72
C ILE A 334 -14.35 9.21 -15.65
N LEU A 335 -15.01 8.13 -15.23
CA LEU A 335 -16.04 7.46 -16.01
C LEU A 335 -17.43 7.72 -15.45
N ASP A 336 -18.41 7.87 -16.34
CA ASP A 336 -19.82 7.94 -16.01
C ASP A 336 -20.43 6.55 -15.71
N GLY A 337 -21.74 6.49 -15.43
CA GLY A 337 -22.47 5.24 -15.19
C GLY A 337 -22.53 4.28 -16.41
N ASN A 338 -22.24 4.77 -17.60
CA ASN A 338 -22.14 4.00 -18.86
C ASN A 338 -20.70 3.62 -19.20
N LEU A 339 -19.75 3.90 -18.30
CA LEU A 339 -18.31 3.67 -18.46
C LEU A 339 -17.66 4.53 -19.54
N ALA A 340 -18.25 5.67 -19.93
CA ALA A 340 -17.69 6.63 -20.84
C ALA A 340 -16.89 7.72 -20.08
N PRO A 341 -15.74 8.19 -20.62
CA PRO A 341 -14.97 9.27 -20.00
C PRO A 341 -15.78 10.58 -19.91
N LEU A 342 -15.74 11.20 -18.73
CA LEU A 342 -16.35 12.48 -18.43
C LEU A 342 -15.38 13.64 -18.69
N PRO A 343 -15.89 14.83 -19.08
CA PRO A 343 -15.09 16.05 -19.15
C PRO A 343 -14.64 16.53 -17.75
N HIS A 344 -13.63 17.42 -17.73
CA HIS A 344 -13.11 18.01 -16.50
C HIS A 344 -14.21 18.65 -15.67
N GLY A 345 -14.08 18.59 -14.36
CA GLY A 345 -14.99 19.14 -13.36
C GLY A 345 -16.18 18.24 -13.00
N GLN A 346 -16.53 17.27 -13.83
CA GLN A 346 -17.63 16.34 -13.55
C GLN A 346 -17.17 15.19 -12.65
N GLU A 347 -18.07 14.74 -11.76
CA GLU A 347 -17.83 13.63 -10.86
C GLU A 347 -18.26 12.30 -11.48
N GLY A 348 -17.42 11.27 -11.26
CA GLY A 348 -17.68 9.90 -11.69
C GLY A 348 -16.69 8.93 -11.03
N GLU A 349 -16.61 7.71 -11.56
CA GLU A 349 -15.67 6.70 -11.06
C GLU A 349 -14.27 6.93 -11.64
N ILE A 350 -13.25 6.98 -10.78
CA ILE A 350 -11.85 7.01 -11.23
C ILE A 350 -11.51 5.65 -11.84
N ALA A 351 -10.95 5.66 -13.03
CA ALA A 351 -10.50 4.47 -13.73
C ALA A 351 -9.09 4.66 -14.30
N VAL A 352 -8.37 3.55 -14.49
CA VAL A 352 -6.96 3.57 -14.90
C VAL A 352 -6.66 2.53 -15.97
N ARG A 353 -5.76 2.86 -16.89
CA ARG A 353 -5.17 1.96 -17.88
C ARG A 353 -3.65 2.08 -17.81
N GLY A 354 -2.94 0.95 -17.95
CA GLY A 354 -1.48 0.99 -17.94
C GLY A 354 -0.82 -0.36 -17.79
N PRO A 355 0.51 -0.39 -17.86
CA PRO A 355 1.28 -1.63 -17.78
C PRO A 355 1.35 -2.23 -16.35
N ASN A 356 0.95 -1.46 -15.35
CA ASN A 356 1.00 -1.83 -13.92
C ASN A 356 -0.28 -2.53 -13.41
N LEU A 357 -1.23 -2.85 -14.27
CA LEU A 357 -2.49 -3.48 -13.87
C LEU A 357 -2.33 -4.97 -13.57
N MET A 358 -3.16 -5.47 -12.64
CA MET A 358 -3.26 -6.91 -12.35
C MET A 358 -3.66 -7.71 -13.58
N ARG A 359 -3.33 -9.00 -13.56
CA ARG A 359 -3.78 -9.95 -14.59
C ARG A 359 -5.23 -10.36 -14.34
N GLU A 360 -5.54 -10.74 -13.11
CA GLU A 360 -6.84 -11.26 -12.72
C GLU A 360 -7.01 -11.29 -11.19
N TYR A 361 -8.23 -11.54 -10.75
CA TYR A 361 -8.47 -12.14 -9.44
C TYR A 361 -8.40 -13.67 -9.57
N LEU A 362 -7.51 -14.28 -8.82
CA LEU A 362 -7.27 -15.73 -8.86
C LEU A 362 -8.59 -16.49 -8.72
N ARG A 363 -8.91 -17.36 -9.72
CA ARG A 363 -10.13 -18.19 -9.75
C ARG A 363 -11.44 -17.42 -9.58
N ASN A 364 -11.45 -16.16 -9.96
CA ASN A 364 -12.65 -15.33 -9.91
C ASN A 364 -12.82 -14.52 -11.20
N PRO A 365 -13.15 -15.22 -12.32
CA PRO A 365 -13.28 -14.58 -13.63
C PRO A 365 -14.41 -13.56 -13.69
N ASP A 366 -15.48 -13.75 -12.89
CA ASP A 366 -16.60 -12.80 -12.85
C ASP A 366 -16.17 -11.48 -12.20
N ALA A 367 -15.52 -11.53 -11.04
CA ALA A 367 -15.00 -10.33 -10.41
C ALA A 367 -13.91 -9.66 -11.27
N THR A 368 -13.10 -10.44 -11.98
CA THR A 368 -12.11 -9.88 -12.92
C THR A 368 -12.81 -9.11 -14.04
N ARG A 369 -13.80 -9.71 -14.68
CA ARG A 369 -14.58 -9.08 -15.76
C ARG A 369 -15.31 -7.81 -15.29
N GLU A 370 -15.92 -7.83 -14.08
CA GLU A 370 -16.61 -6.69 -13.50
C GLU A 370 -15.66 -5.52 -13.16
N THR A 371 -14.38 -5.80 -12.93
CA THR A 371 -13.38 -4.78 -12.58
C THR A 371 -12.88 -4.02 -13.80
N PHE A 372 -12.94 -4.62 -14.99
CA PHE A 372 -12.52 -3.98 -16.23
C PHE A 372 -13.72 -3.51 -17.07
N SER A 373 -13.61 -2.31 -17.66
CA SER A 373 -14.55 -1.89 -18.70
C SER A 373 -14.26 -2.62 -20.02
N PRO A 374 -15.22 -2.63 -20.97
CA PRO A 374 -14.97 -3.17 -22.31
C PRO A 374 -13.77 -2.56 -23.03
N ASP A 375 -13.47 -1.29 -22.77
CA ASP A 375 -12.36 -0.54 -23.35
C ASP A 375 -11.03 -0.69 -22.56
N GLY A 376 -10.98 -1.61 -21.58
CA GLY A 376 -9.78 -1.94 -20.85
C GLY A 376 -9.43 -1.01 -19.67
N TRP A 377 -10.34 -0.15 -19.23
CA TRP A 377 -10.18 0.60 -17.99
C TRP A 377 -10.39 -0.29 -16.77
N LEU A 378 -9.45 -0.30 -15.85
CA LEU A 378 -9.65 -0.86 -14.51
C LEU A 378 -10.42 0.16 -13.67
N ARG A 379 -11.58 -0.24 -13.15
CA ARG A 379 -12.46 0.54 -12.29
C ARG A 379 -11.96 0.45 -10.85
N THR A 380 -11.68 1.61 -10.23
CA THR A 380 -11.10 1.65 -8.88
C THR A 380 -12.13 1.48 -7.76
N GLY A 381 -13.39 1.78 -8.06
CA GLY A 381 -14.46 1.89 -7.07
C GLY A 381 -14.40 3.19 -6.26
N ASP A 382 -13.44 4.05 -6.54
CA ASP A 382 -13.32 5.37 -5.93
C ASP A 382 -13.98 6.42 -6.82
N LEU A 383 -14.74 7.33 -6.22
CA LEU A 383 -15.35 8.49 -6.88
C LEU A 383 -14.39 9.65 -6.87
N GLY A 384 -14.45 10.45 -7.92
CA GLY A 384 -13.63 11.65 -8.01
C GLY A 384 -13.97 12.51 -9.23
N ARG A 385 -13.22 13.57 -9.36
CA ARG A 385 -13.25 14.48 -10.51
C ARG A 385 -11.85 14.85 -10.91
N GLN A 386 -11.68 15.29 -12.15
CA GLN A 386 -10.44 15.84 -12.68
C GLN A 386 -10.61 17.33 -12.93
N ASP A 387 -9.66 18.17 -12.51
CA ASP A 387 -9.69 19.60 -12.80
C ASP A 387 -9.07 19.93 -14.18
N GLU A 388 -9.11 21.21 -14.56
CA GLU A 388 -8.61 21.71 -15.84
C GLU A 388 -7.09 21.56 -16.01
N ASP A 389 -6.34 21.47 -14.89
CA ASP A 389 -4.89 21.22 -14.89
C ASP A 389 -4.54 19.73 -14.90
N GLY A 390 -5.54 18.84 -14.95
CA GLY A 390 -5.37 17.39 -15.00
C GLY A 390 -5.21 16.69 -13.65
N TYR A 391 -5.38 17.41 -12.52
CA TYR A 391 -5.30 16.83 -11.18
C TYR A 391 -6.60 16.14 -10.81
N PHE A 392 -6.47 14.95 -10.24
CA PHE A 392 -7.59 14.17 -9.72
C PHE A 392 -7.88 14.54 -8.27
N PHE A 393 -9.15 14.56 -7.89
CA PHE A 393 -9.61 14.74 -6.53
C PHE A 393 -10.54 13.58 -6.20
N VAL A 394 -10.16 12.78 -5.20
CA VAL A 394 -11.03 11.70 -4.71
C VAL A 394 -12.13 12.32 -3.86
N THR A 395 -13.38 12.09 -4.19
CA THR A 395 -14.54 12.62 -3.45
C THR A 395 -15.16 11.60 -2.52
N GLY A 396 -15.02 10.29 -2.83
CA GLY A 396 -15.57 9.23 -2.00
C GLY A 396 -15.23 7.85 -2.52
N ARG A 397 -15.93 6.84 -1.98
CA ARG A 397 -15.86 5.47 -2.46
C ARG A 397 -17.26 4.93 -2.66
N LEU A 398 -17.54 4.35 -3.83
CA LEU A 398 -18.88 3.88 -4.22
C LEU A 398 -19.55 3.00 -3.15
N LYS A 399 -18.79 2.12 -2.49
CA LYS A 399 -19.29 1.17 -1.48
C LYS A 399 -19.24 1.70 -0.03
N GLU A 400 -18.76 2.90 0.18
CA GLU A 400 -18.64 3.53 1.51
C GLU A 400 -19.56 4.75 1.66
N LEU A 401 -20.31 5.14 0.62
CA LEU A 401 -21.26 6.23 0.70
C LEU A 401 -22.32 5.96 1.76
N ILE A 402 -22.61 6.96 2.58
CA ILE A 402 -23.70 6.95 3.56
C ILE A 402 -24.95 7.45 2.86
N ILE A 403 -26.01 6.64 2.80
CA ILE A 403 -27.24 6.97 2.10
C ILE A 403 -28.26 7.52 3.09
N LYS A 404 -28.21 8.83 3.35
CA LYS A 404 -29.10 9.52 4.28
C LYS A 404 -30.29 10.14 3.54
N GLY A 405 -31.49 9.58 3.71
CA GLY A 405 -32.70 10.12 3.09
C GLY A 405 -32.68 10.12 1.54
N GLY A 406 -31.94 9.21 0.93
CA GLY A 406 -31.79 9.10 -0.53
C GLY A 406 -30.64 9.94 -1.12
N GLU A 407 -29.95 10.72 -0.31
CA GLU A 407 -28.76 11.48 -0.72
C GLU A 407 -27.46 10.80 -0.26
N ASN A 408 -26.46 10.84 -1.11
CA ASN A 408 -25.15 10.27 -0.86
C ASN A 408 -24.27 11.25 -0.09
N ILE A 409 -23.72 10.80 1.05
CA ILE A 409 -22.73 11.53 1.84
C ILE A 409 -21.42 10.73 1.79
N ALA A 410 -20.34 11.35 1.34
CA ALA A 410 -19.03 10.74 1.39
C ALA A 410 -18.45 10.86 2.82
N PRO A 411 -18.10 9.75 3.49
CA PRO A 411 -17.48 9.81 4.82
C PRO A 411 -16.25 10.71 4.88
N ARG A 412 -15.51 10.78 3.77
CA ARG A 412 -14.30 11.61 3.65
C ARG A 412 -14.55 13.08 3.97
N GLU A 413 -15.67 13.66 3.52
CA GLU A 413 -15.99 15.07 3.78
C GLU A 413 -16.09 15.33 5.29
N VAL A 414 -16.67 14.39 6.02
CA VAL A 414 -16.81 14.47 7.47
C VAL A 414 -15.48 14.27 8.17
N ASP A 415 -14.67 13.32 7.71
CA ASP A 415 -13.33 13.10 8.24
C ASP A 415 -12.46 14.37 8.11
N GLU A 416 -12.44 14.99 6.92
CA GLU A 416 -11.66 16.21 6.65
C GLU A 416 -12.14 17.37 7.53
N ALA A 417 -13.45 17.49 7.77
CA ALA A 417 -13.99 18.48 8.68
C ALA A 417 -13.51 18.27 10.12
N LEU A 418 -13.47 17.02 10.59
CA LEU A 418 -12.97 16.66 11.93
C LEU A 418 -11.46 16.90 12.05
N TYR A 419 -10.67 16.43 11.05
CA TYR A 419 -9.20 16.64 11.03
C TYR A 419 -8.77 18.11 10.97
N SER A 420 -9.68 19.03 10.66
CA SER A 420 -9.35 20.46 10.73
C SER A 420 -9.20 20.99 12.17
N HIS A 421 -9.57 20.20 13.17
CA HIS A 421 -9.29 20.55 14.57
C HIS A 421 -7.91 20.01 14.97
N PRO A 422 -7.01 20.86 15.54
CA PRO A 422 -5.61 20.49 15.82
C PRO A 422 -5.43 19.39 16.87
N ASP A 423 -6.46 19.11 17.69
CA ASP A 423 -6.41 18.06 18.70
C ASP A 423 -6.90 16.70 18.18
N ILE A 424 -7.36 16.61 16.93
CA ILE A 424 -7.79 15.34 16.33
C ILE A 424 -6.56 14.60 15.81
N ILE A 425 -6.31 13.40 16.37
CA ILE A 425 -5.25 12.48 15.93
C ILE A 425 -5.80 11.54 14.86
N GLU A 426 -7.00 10.99 15.07
CA GLU A 426 -7.68 10.09 14.15
C GLU A 426 -9.16 10.44 14.07
N ALA A 427 -9.73 10.33 12.87
CA ALA A 427 -11.16 10.53 12.65
C ALA A 427 -11.66 9.60 11.55
N ALA A 428 -12.87 9.08 11.71
CA ALA A 428 -13.58 8.34 10.67
C ALA A 428 -15.09 8.44 10.87
N ALA A 429 -15.78 8.92 9.85
CA ALA A 429 -17.24 8.85 9.76
C ALA A 429 -17.70 7.49 9.21
N PHE A 430 -18.85 7.04 9.61
CA PHE A 430 -19.44 5.77 9.18
C PHE A 430 -20.97 5.83 9.17
N ALA A 431 -21.57 4.92 8.39
CA ALA A 431 -23.02 4.77 8.33
C ALA A 431 -23.57 4.06 9.57
N ARG A 432 -24.69 4.54 10.09
CA ARG A 432 -25.47 3.86 11.11
C ARG A 432 -26.92 3.68 10.61
N PRO A 433 -27.50 2.48 10.71
CA PRO A 433 -28.91 2.29 10.36
C PRO A 433 -29.83 3.26 11.10
N CYS A 434 -30.77 3.87 10.38
CA CYS A 434 -31.71 4.85 10.90
C CYS A 434 -33.13 4.63 10.31
N THR A 435 -34.12 4.46 11.14
CA THR A 435 -35.53 4.20 10.70
C THR A 435 -36.11 5.36 9.90
N ARG A 436 -35.67 6.60 10.15
CA ARG A 436 -36.20 7.81 9.51
C ARG A 436 -35.59 8.07 8.14
N TYR A 437 -34.26 7.82 8.00
CA TYR A 437 -33.49 8.21 6.82
C TYR A 437 -32.79 7.03 6.10
N GLY A 438 -33.06 5.79 6.53
CA GLY A 438 -32.29 4.61 6.07
C GLY A 438 -30.96 4.50 6.79
N GLU A 439 -30.10 5.50 6.60
CA GLU A 439 -28.83 5.65 7.31
C GLU A 439 -28.70 7.06 7.90
N ARG A 440 -27.83 7.18 8.90
CA ARG A 440 -27.35 8.44 9.46
C ARG A 440 -25.83 8.44 9.53
N VAL A 441 -25.28 9.62 9.64
CA VAL A 441 -23.81 9.79 9.82
C VAL A 441 -23.50 9.71 11.30
N GLU A 442 -22.57 8.84 11.68
CA GLU A 442 -21.86 8.90 12.96
C GLU A 442 -20.36 8.97 12.69
N ALA A 443 -19.59 9.45 13.68
CA ALA A 443 -18.14 9.51 13.58
C ALA A 443 -17.48 8.98 14.84
N ALA A 444 -16.25 8.48 14.70
CA ALA A 444 -15.38 8.16 15.81
C ALA A 444 -14.08 8.96 15.69
N VAL A 445 -13.54 9.41 16.83
CA VAL A 445 -12.30 10.20 16.90
C VAL A 445 -11.39 9.68 17.99
N ALA A 446 -10.07 9.78 17.76
CA ALA A 446 -9.06 9.77 18.81
C ALA A 446 -8.49 11.18 18.92
N ILE A 447 -8.41 11.70 20.13
CA ILE A 447 -7.97 13.06 20.39
C ILE A 447 -6.67 13.08 21.20
N ARG A 448 -5.98 14.23 21.18
CA ARG A 448 -4.77 14.46 21.95
C ARG A 448 -5.05 14.27 23.44
N PRO A 449 -4.19 13.55 24.18
CA PRO A 449 -4.32 13.41 25.64
C PRO A 449 -4.41 14.76 26.35
N GLY A 450 -5.42 14.91 27.20
CA GLY A 450 -5.65 16.14 27.96
C GLY A 450 -6.44 17.23 27.18
N SER A 451 -6.87 16.98 25.95
CA SER A 451 -7.80 17.86 25.24
C SER A 451 -9.16 17.88 25.97
N ALA A 452 -9.77 19.06 26.05
CA ALA A 452 -11.12 19.26 26.61
C ALA A 452 -12.22 19.24 25.54
N LEU A 453 -11.89 18.76 24.33
CA LEU A 453 -12.81 18.75 23.19
C LEU A 453 -14.01 17.83 23.46
N SER A 454 -15.21 18.35 23.24
CA SER A 454 -16.46 17.63 23.44
C SER A 454 -17.12 17.17 22.15
N GLU A 455 -18.11 16.28 22.25
CA GLU A 455 -18.96 15.86 21.13
C GLU A 455 -19.66 17.06 20.48
N ASP A 456 -20.22 17.95 21.29
CA ASP A 456 -20.95 19.13 20.81
C ASP A 456 -20.02 20.10 20.02
N ASP A 457 -18.76 20.26 20.46
CA ASP A 457 -17.77 21.08 19.74
C ASP A 457 -17.48 20.53 18.35
N LEU A 458 -17.32 19.21 18.23
CA LEU A 458 -17.05 18.52 16.97
C LEU A 458 -18.27 18.52 16.04
N ILE A 459 -19.46 18.30 16.58
CA ILE A 459 -20.72 18.42 15.83
C ILE A 459 -20.88 19.86 15.31
N ALA A 460 -20.65 20.86 16.16
CA ALA A 460 -20.70 22.26 15.75
C ALA A 460 -19.64 22.62 14.69
N LEU A 461 -18.43 22.05 14.80
CA LEU A 461 -17.38 22.20 13.79
C LEU A 461 -17.82 21.64 12.43
N CYS A 462 -18.34 20.40 12.40
CA CYS A 462 -18.83 19.78 11.20
C CYS A 462 -20.03 20.55 10.60
N ALA A 463 -20.97 21.01 11.43
CA ALA A 463 -22.12 21.78 10.98
C ALA A 463 -21.71 23.10 10.30
N ARG A 464 -20.70 23.78 10.82
CA ARG A 464 -20.16 25.02 10.19
C ARG A 464 -19.50 24.76 8.84
N LYS A 465 -18.81 23.61 8.70
CA LYS A 465 -18.04 23.29 7.46
C LYS A 465 -18.89 22.63 6.39
N LEU A 466 -19.82 21.76 6.77
CA LEU A 466 -20.55 20.87 5.87
C LEU A 466 -22.07 21.15 5.80
N GLY A 467 -22.58 21.97 6.70
CA GLY A 467 -24.01 22.15 6.90
C GLY A 467 -24.63 21.02 7.74
N ALA A 468 -25.85 21.25 8.21
CA ALA A 468 -26.52 20.36 9.16
C ALA A 468 -26.85 18.98 8.60
N PHE A 469 -27.05 18.85 7.28
CA PHE A 469 -27.45 17.58 6.67
C PHE A 469 -26.33 16.53 6.70
N LYS A 470 -25.09 16.93 6.40
CA LYS A 470 -23.90 16.05 6.36
C LYS A 470 -23.23 15.88 7.73
N CYS A 471 -23.65 16.69 8.71
CA CYS A 471 -23.09 16.66 10.06
C CYS A 471 -23.34 15.31 10.72
N PRO A 472 -22.37 14.75 11.47
CA PRO A 472 -22.59 13.55 12.26
C PRO A 472 -23.64 13.79 13.36
N ASP A 473 -24.55 12.83 13.53
CA ASP A 473 -25.57 12.86 14.60
C ASP A 473 -24.93 12.50 15.97
N ARG A 474 -23.79 11.79 15.96
CA ARG A 474 -22.98 11.46 17.14
C ARG A 474 -21.50 11.39 16.80
N VAL A 475 -20.66 11.75 17.78
CA VAL A 475 -19.19 11.58 17.71
C VAL A 475 -18.72 10.78 18.92
N HIS A 476 -18.13 9.61 18.66
CA HIS A 476 -17.62 8.70 19.67
C HIS A 476 -16.13 8.95 19.91
N PHE A 477 -15.72 8.97 21.17
CA PHE A 477 -14.32 9.12 21.55
C PHE A 477 -13.73 7.74 21.86
N LEU A 478 -12.62 7.42 21.21
CA LEU A 478 -11.86 6.18 21.39
C LEU A 478 -10.39 6.54 21.67
N ASP A 479 -9.69 5.69 22.41
CA ASP A 479 -8.24 5.86 22.58
C ASP A 479 -7.49 5.67 21.26
N GLU A 480 -7.98 4.75 20.42
CA GLU A 480 -7.46 4.43 19.10
C GLU A 480 -8.60 3.87 18.22
N LEU A 481 -8.65 4.27 16.95
CA LEU A 481 -9.61 3.72 16.01
C LEU A 481 -9.15 2.35 15.48
N PRO A 482 -10.08 1.42 15.18
CA PRO A 482 -9.72 0.12 14.64
C PRO A 482 -9.05 0.27 13.26
N LYS A 483 -7.84 -0.27 13.14
CA LYS A 483 -7.04 -0.20 11.91
C LYS A 483 -6.86 -1.58 11.28
N GLY A 484 -6.73 -1.59 9.99
CA GLY A 484 -6.20 -2.72 9.27
C GLY A 484 -4.67 -2.77 9.37
N PRO A 485 -4.06 -3.86 8.90
CA PRO A 485 -2.61 -4.06 8.97
C PRO A 485 -1.78 -3.00 8.22
N SER A 486 -2.40 -2.34 7.22
CA SER A 486 -1.79 -1.22 6.49
C SER A 486 -1.85 0.12 7.22
N GLY A 487 -2.41 0.16 8.44
CA GLY A 487 -2.68 1.40 9.16
C GLY A 487 -3.95 2.14 8.71
N LYS A 488 -4.71 1.60 7.74
CA LYS A 488 -5.97 2.18 7.29
C LYS A 488 -7.08 1.92 8.32
N ILE A 489 -7.85 2.95 8.68
CA ILE A 489 -9.00 2.84 9.59
C ILE A 489 -10.08 1.95 8.96
N GLN A 490 -10.59 1.00 9.72
CA GLN A 490 -11.62 0.04 9.31
C GLN A 490 -13.01 0.56 9.68
N ARG A 491 -13.62 1.43 8.84
CA ARG A 491 -14.94 2.04 9.10
C ARG A 491 -16.04 1.04 9.42
N ARG A 492 -16.07 -0.12 8.75
CA ARG A 492 -17.09 -1.16 9.01
C ARG A 492 -17.03 -1.66 10.45
N LYS A 493 -15.83 -1.85 10.99
CA LYS A 493 -15.67 -2.27 12.39
C LYS A 493 -16.20 -1.23 13.37
N LEU A 494 -16.10 0.06 13.05
CA LEU A 494 -16.70 1.10 13.90
C LEU A 494 -18.21 0.90 14.05
N GLY A 495 -18.92 0.61 12.96
CA GLY A 495 -20.35 0.31 13.00
C GLY A 495 -20.72 -0.96 13.78
N GLU A 496 -19.78 -1.90 13.96
CA GLU A 496 -19.97 -3.16 14.69
C GLU A 496 -19.70 -3.02 16.20
N ILE A 497 -18.73 -2.17 16.59
CA ILE A 497 -18.27 -2.04 17.98
C ILE A 497 -18.90 -0.88 18.75
N LEU A 498 -19.48 0.10 18.06
CA LEU A 498 -20.17 1.26 18.62
C LEU A 498 -21.69 1.15 18.44
#